data_bc485ff2cd437562faa0c299d7fd72dd
#
_entry.id   bc485ff2cd437562faa0c299d7fd72dd
#
_cell.length_a   1.000
_cell.length_b   1.000
_cell.length_c   1.000
_cell.angle_alpha   90.00
_cell.angle_beta   90.00
_cell.angle_gamma   90.00
#
_symmetry.space_group_name_H-M   'P 1'
#
loop_
_entity.id
_entity.type
_entity.pdbx_description
1 polymer ?
#
loop_
_entity_poly.entity_id
_entity_poly.type
_entity_poly.pdbx_seq_one_letter_code
_entity_poly.pdbx_strand_id
1 'polypeptide(L)'
;MAVTFGSSVAPSQVTLNLDSLFGLSLAAYRKELIDNIGATNAFFFEVITRELYKSQDGGAYIQTPLMYALQNADSYDGYDELSTVPVDGITDSIYQWRQCAAAIAYSMKEVKQNKQRLVNLVETRIKQAEMGLQEFFSQSLMWGSVNQSGGSLTTPYVSPVNGSSSIEPISELISYTPTASVSVGNINQSTSTWWQNKVETSAAAGYDAFLLEVDHTFNMAALGTGGKPKLILADQVSYELFVHALYQKYRYTQVQVDESYPFENVVYKEAHFVMDDKVPDVYSGVAPTLTAGAGNSSSLTYGSMYYINPEFFQLIYEEDSDFEMLKDDAGKTIFKPVNGDSRVGHCAWMGNLTCQNRRKQAVHGKIARTLTSP
;
A
#
# COMPACT_ATOMS: atom_id res chain seq x y z
N MET A 1 27.00 65.27 13.58
CA MET A 1 27.17 63.83 13.35
C MET A 1 25.81 63.24 13.05
N ALA A 2 25.49 63.00 11.79
CA ALA A 2 24.25 62.37 11.38
C ALA A 2 24.49 60.85 11.38
N VAL A 3 23.72 60.14 12.18
CA VAL A 3 23.73 58.67 12.19
C VAL A 3 22.78 58.22 11.07
N THR A 4 23.36 57.73 10.00
CA THR A 4 22.62 57.12 8.90
C THR A 4 22.26 55.70 9.32
N PHE A 5 21.00 55.41 9.61
CA PHE A 5 20.51 54.06 9.73
C PHE A 5 20.36 53.49 8.33
N GLY A 6 21.28 52.62 8.01
CA GLY A 6 21.33 51.92 6.74
C GLY A 6 20.32 50.81 6.63
N SER A 7 19.88 50.65 5.39
CA SER A 7 19.47 49.43 4.75
C SER A 7 18.13 48.82 5.16
N SER A 8 17.09 49.31 4.47
CA SER A 8 15.88 48.49 4.24
C SER A 8 16.20 47.24 3.49
N VAL A 9 16.06 46.11 4.13
CA VAL A 9 16.12 44.78 3.48
C VAL A 9 14.99 44.72 2.46
N ALA A 10 15.32 44.58 1.19
CA ALA A 10 14.36 44.56 0.10
C ALA A 10 13.35 43.41 0.28
N PRO A 11 12.04 43.60 0.00
CA PRO A 11 11.01 42.56 0.20
C PRO A 11 11.20 41.31 -0.64
N SER A 12 12.10 41.34 -1.63
CA SER A 12 12.47 40.17 -2.44
C SER A 12 13.33 39.16 -1.69
N GLN A 13 14.09 39.55 -0.67
CA GLN A 13 14.93 38.63 0.11
C GLN A 13 14.13 37.82 1.12
N VAL A 14 12.99 38.34 1.57
CA VAL A 14 12.11 37.60 2.49
C VAL A 14 11.36 36.48 1.77
N THR A 15 11.06 36.64 0.49
CA THR A 15 10.43 35.58 -0.33
C THR A 15 11.43 34.49 -0.71
N LEU A 16 12.68 34.84 -1.00
CA LEU A 16 13.75 33.89 -1.26
C LEU A 16 14.07 33.02 -0.04
N ASN A 17 14.08 33.59 1.16
CA ASN A 17 14.30 32.85 2.39
C ASN A 17 13.14 31.89 2.73
N LEU A 18 11.90 32.21 2.36
CA LEU A 18 10.75 31.33 2.56
C LEU A 18 10.76 30.15 1.58
N ASP A 19 11.09 30.35 0.32
CA ASP A 19 11.18 29.30 -0.68
C ASP A 19 12.37 28.37 -0.38
N SER A 20 13.51 28.90 0.03
CA SER A 20 14.68 28.09 0.42
C SER A 20 14.46 27.36 1.76
N LEU A 21 13.76 27.98 2.73
CA LEU A 21 13.34 27.33 3.97
C LEU A 21 12.33 26.22 3.70
N PHE A 22 11.41 26.40 2.76
CA PHE A 22 10.45 25.39 2.37
C PHE A 22 11.12 24.18 1.68
N GLY A 23 12.01 24.43 0.72
CA GLY A 23 12.75 23.38 0.05
C GLY A 23 13.69 22.60 1.00
N LEU A 24 14.33 23.32 1.95
CA LEU A 24 15.24 22.72 2.91
C LEU A 24 14.48 21.92 4.00
N SER A 25 13.35 22.44 4.46
CA SER A 25 12.54 21.76 5.46
C SER A 25 11.93 20.47 4.90
N LEU A 26 11.44 20.50 3.66
CA LEU A 26 10.82 19.32 3.07
C LEU A 26 11.82 18.20 2.77
N ALA A 27 13.05 18.54 2.33
CA ALA A 27 14.11 17.55 2.17
C ALA A 27 14.49 16.88 3.51
N ALA A 28 14.41 17.60 4.64
CA ALA A 28 14.60 17.04 5.96
C ALA A 28 13.40 16.17 6.40
N TYR A 29 12.18 16.57 6.04
CA TYR A 29 10.95 15.85 6.41
C TYR A 29 10.68 14.60 5.55
N ARG A 30 11.27 14.48 4.35
CA ARG A 30 11.08 13.32 3.47
C ARG A 30 11.37 12.00 4.18
N LYS A 31 12.49 11.90 4.86
CA LYS A 31 12.85 10.70 5.62
C LYS A 31 11.88 10.43 6.76
N GLU A 32 11.50 11.49 7.49
CA GLU A 32 10.54 11.41 8.58
C GLU A 32 9.14 10.98 8.07
N LEU A 33 8.72 11.43 6.89
CA LEU A 33 7.46 11.02 6.25
C LEU A 33 7.47 9.54 5.89
N ILE A 34 8.54 9.05 5.27
CA ILE A 34 8.70 7.63 4.93
C ILE A 34 8.72 6.77 6.19
N ASP A 35 9.47 7.18 7.22
CA ASP A 35 9.52 6.50 8.50
C ASP A 35 8.14 6.49 9.19
N ASN A 36 7.38 7.58 9.12
CA ASN A 36 6.04 7.68 9.69
C ASN A 36 5.02 6.80 8.95
N ILE A 37 5.09 6.72 7.62
CA ILE A 37 4.26 5.78 6.83
C ILE A 37 4.61 4.35 7.23
N GLY A 38 5.89 4.02 7.34
CA GLY A 38 6.37 2.72 7.80
C GLY A 38 5.91 2.37 9.22
N ALA A 39 5.79 3.36 10.10
CA ALA A 39 5.34 3.15 11.47
C ALA A 39 3.83 2.88 11.60
N THR A 40 3.04 3.24 10.59
CA THR A 40 1.56 3.07 10.60
C THR A 40 1.06 1.95 9.70
N ASN A 41 1.82 1.56 8.68
CA ASN A 41 1.44 0.54 7.72
C ASN A 41 2.41 -0.65 7.76
N ALA A 42 1.93 -1.79 8.24
CA ALA A 42 2.76 -2.99 8.40
C ALA A 42 3.31 -3.53 7.07
N PHE A 43 2.55 -3.44 5.97
CA PHE A 43 3.03 -3.85 4.66
C PHE A 43 4.16 -2.94 4.15
N PHE A 44 3.98 -1.64 4.28
CA PHE A 44 5.00 -0.67 3.85
C PHE A 44 6.28 -0.80 4.68
N PHE A 45 6.16 -1.07 5.99
CA PHE A 45 7.30 -1.39 6.85
C PHE A 45 8.09 -2.60 6.34
N GLU A 46 7.41 -3.69 5.96
CA GLU A 46 8.06 -4.88 5.39
C GLU A 46 8.74 -4.58 4.05
N VAL A 47 8.11 -3.75 3.21
CA VAL A 47 8.69 -3.33 1.91
C VAL A 47 9.98 -2.54 2.12
N ILE A 48 10.01 -1.61 3.08
CA ILE A 48 11.22 -0.82 3.39
C ILE A 48 12.30 -1.71 4.01
N THR A 49 11.94 -2.50 5.03
CA THR A 49 12.90 -3.35 5.77
C THR A 49 13.59 -4.36 4.85
N ARG A 50 12.91 -4.81 3.80
CA ARG A 50 13.46 -5.77 2.82
C ARG A 50 14.08 -5.12 1.59
N GLU A 51 14.24 -3.81 1.57
CA GLU A 51 14.80 -3.05 0.44
C GLU A 51 14.03 -3.30 -0.88
N LEU A 52 12.71 -3.44 -0.79
CA LEU A 52 11.82 -3.64 -1.94
C LEU A 52 11.26 -2.32 -2.48
N TYR A 53 11.59 -1.21 -1.86
CA TYR A 53 11.32 0.14 -2.29
C TYR A 53 12.44 0.58 -3.25
N LYS A 54 12.18 0.61 -4.56
CA LYS A 54 13.20 0.79 -5.58
C LYS A 54 12.92 1.99 -6.46
N SER A 55 13.95 2.77 -6.75
CA SER A 55 13.89 3.83 -7.76
C SER A 55 14.05 3.26 -9.17
N GLN A 56 13.37 3.89 -10.12
CA GLN A 56 13.53 3.65 -11.55
C GLN A 56 13.54 4.99 -12.27
N ASP A 57 14.54 5.19 -13.13
CA ASP A 57 14.67 6.38 -13.96
C ASP A 57 13.71 6.31 -15.15
N GLY A 58 12.49 6.82 -14.96
CA GLY A 58 11.48 6.99 -15.99
C GLY A 58 11.07 5.71 -16.76
N GLY A 59 10.66 5.92 -18.00
CA GLY A 59 10.15 4.87 -18.89
C GLY A 59 8.63 5.02 -19.13
N ALA A 60 8.14 4.47 -20.25
CA ALA A 60 6.71 4.53 -20.58
C ALA A 60 5.85 3.69 -19.61
N TYR A 61 6.41 2.61 -19.12
CA TYR A 61 5.75 1.65 -18.23
C TYR A 61 6.78 1.05 -17.27
N ILE A 62 6.29 0.51 -16.16
CA ILE A 62 7.07 -0.33 -15.26
C ILE A 62 6.93 -1.77 -15.76
N GLN A 63 8.02 -2.37 -16.23
CA GLN A 63 8.05 -3.74 -16.73
C GLN A 63 8.73 -4.66 -15.74
N THR A 64 8.10 -5.79 -15.45
CA THR A 64 8.67 -6.81 -14.58
C THR A 64 8.69 -8.14 -15.33
N PRO A 65 9.87 -8.70 -15.64
CA PRO A 65 9.97 -9.97 -16.34
C PRO A 65 9.50 -11.12 -15.43
N LEU A 66 8.73 -12.04 -16.01
CA LEU A 66 8.14 -13.19 -15.33
C LEU A 66 8.51 -14.47 -16.05
N MET A 67 8.84 -15.50 -15.27
CA MET A 67 9.00 -16.85 -15.78
C MET A 67 7.79 -17.70 -15.32
N TYR A 68 6.96 -18.16 -16.27
CA TYR A 68 5.72 -18.86 -15.99
C TYR A 68 5.76 -20.36 -16.29
N ALA A 69 6.70 -20.82 -17.11
CA ALA A 69 6.88 -22.22 -17.42
C ALA A 69 8.36 -22.62 -17.33
N LEU A 70 8.59 -23.85 -16.95
CA LEU A 70 9.90 -24.46 -16.93
C LEU A 70 10.12 -25.27 -18.19
N GLN A 71 11.36 -25.48 -18.58
CA GLN A 71 11.72 -26.41 -19.65
C GLN A 71 11.34 -27.83 -19.24
N ASN A 72 10.99 -28.64 -20.23
CA ASN A 72 10.73 -30.06 -20.01
C ASN A 72 12.01 -30.76 -19.54
N ALA A 73 11.90 -31.51 -18.48
CA ALA A 73 12.95 -32.36 -17.97
C ALA A 73 12.42 -33.79 -17.98
N ASP A 74 13.02 -34.62 -18.81
CA ASP A 74 12.66 -36.04 -18.98
C ASP A 74 13.78 -36.93 -18.50
N SER A 75 13.44 -38.07 -17.92
CA SER A 75 14.39 -39.16 -17.69
C SER A 75 14.48 -39.98 -18.97
N TYR A 76 15.69 -40.36 -19.37
CA TYR A 76 15.92 -41.14 -20.59
C TYR A 76 16.79 -42.36 -20.31
N ASP A 77 16.60 -43.38 -21.10
CA ASP A 77 17.51 -44.54 -21.19
C ASP A 77 18.29 -44.43 -22.51
N GLY A 78 19.46 -45.04 -22.59
CA GLY A 78 20.51 -44.79 -23.57
C GLY A 78 20.14 -44.75 -25.07
N TYR A 79 18.91 -45.12 -25.45
CA TYR A 79 18.41 -45.11 -26.84
C TYR A 79 17.18 -44.21 -27.03
N ASP A 80 16.73 -43.50 -25.99
CA ASP A 80 15.55 -42.63 -26.08
C ASP A 80 15.89 -41.30 -26.78
N GLU A 81 14.94 -40.78 -27.55
CA GLU A 81 15.05 -39.47 -28.16
C GLU A 81 14.71 -38.36 -27.14
N LEU A 82 15.64 -37.43 -26.93
CA LEU A 82 15.43 -36.28 -26.07
C LEU A 82 14.64 -35.18 -26.80
N SER A 83 13.67 -34.58 -26.11
CA SER A 83 12.96 -33.45 -26.64
C SER A 83 13.89 -32.23 -26.82
N THR A 84 13.97 -31.72 -28.06
CA THR A 84 14.76 -30.53 -28.42
C THR A 84 13.92 -29.28 -28.59
N VAL A 85 12.59 -29.35 -28.33
CA VAL A 85 11.68 -28.25 -28.52
C VAL A 85 11.73 -27.31 -27.31
N PRO A 86 12.14 -26.06 -27.47
CA PRO A 86 12.14 -25.11 -26.36
C PRO A 86 10.70 -24.77 -25.96
N VAL A 87 10.48 -24.63 -24.65
CA VAL A 87 9.22 -24.13 -24.11
C VAL A 87 9.32 -22.61 -23.96
N ASP A 88 8.37 -21.89 -24.54
CA ASP A 88 8.24 -20.45 -24.28
C ASP A 88 7.70 -20.27 -22.85
N GLY A 89 8.53 -19.77 -21.96
CA GLY A 89 8.23 -19.70 -20.53
C GLY A 89 8.46 -18.31 -19.94
N ILE A 90 8.70 -17.29 -20.77
CA ILE A 90 9.01 -15.94 -20.31
C ILE A 90 7.95 -14.98 -20.82
N THR A 91 7.47 -14.10 -19.94
CA THR A 91 6.55 -13.02 -20.26
C THR A 91 6.85 -11.82 -19.36
N ASP A 92 6.21 -10.69 -19.62
CA ASP A 92 6.35 -9.47 -18.83
C ASP A 92 5.01 -9.09 -18.19
N SER A 93 5.05 -8.64 -16.94
CA SER A 93 3.96 -7.87 -16.38
C SER A 93 4.24 -6.37 -16.55
N ILE A 94 3.22 -5.64 -16.98
CA ILE A 94 3.32 -4.22 -17.31
C ILE A 94 2.39 -3.44 -16.39
N TYR A 95 2.96 -2.47 -15.66
CA TYR A 95 2.24 -1.58 -14.77
C TYR A 95 2.40 -0.13 -15.24
N GLN A 96 1.36 0.67 -15.07
CA GLN A 96 1.41 2.08 -15.43
C GLN A 96 1.95 2.92 -14.29
N TRP A 97 2.61 4.03 -14.62
CA TRP A 97 2.98 5.04 -13.64
C TRP A 97 1.73 5.69 -13.03
N ARG A 98 1.70 5.82 -11.72
CA ARG A 98 0.61 6.43 -10.96
C ARG A 98 1.16 7.58 -10.15
N GLN A 99 0.33 8.59 -9.93
CA GLN A 99 0.74 9.80 -9.21
C GLN A 99 -0.22 10.10 -8.08
N CYS A 100 0.31 10.55 -6.96
CA CYS A 100 -0.46 11.13 -5.89
C CYS A 100 0.17 12.45 -5.45
N ALA A 101 -0.64 13.40 -5.03
CA ALA A 101 -0.16 14.69 -4.56
C ALA A 101 -1.04 15.25 -3.45
N ALA A 102 -0.42 15.92 -2.48
CA ALA A 102 -1.11 16.73 -1.49
C ALA A 102 -0.81 18.20 -1.70
N ALA A 103 -1.85 19.03 -1.63
CA ALA A 103 -1.74 20.47 -1.78
C ALA A 103 -1.48 21.15 -0.43
N ILE A 104 -0.48 22.04 -0.41
CA ILE A 104 -0.18 22.92 0.70
C ILE A 104 -0.58 24.32 0.27
N ALA A 105 -1.71 24.83 0.77
CA ALA A 105 -2.22 26.13 0.38
C ALA A 105 -2.35 27.07 1.58
N TYR A 106 -1.97 28.32 1.39
CA TYR A 106 -2.17 29.38 2.37
C TYR A 106 -2.43 30.74 1.71
N SER A 107 -3.25 31.56 2.34
CA SER A 107 -3.55 32.90 1.87
C SER A 107 -2.59 33.93 2.46
N MET A 108 -2.22 34.96 1.67
CA MET A 108 -1.42 36.08 2.18
C MET A 108 -2.16 36.86 3.28
N LYS A 109 -3.51 36.85 3.28
CA LYS A 109 -4.31 37.41 4.37
C LYS A 109 -4.07 36.66 5.68
N GLU A 110 -4.07 35.30 5.64
CA GLU A 110 -3.81 34.45 6.81
C GLU A 110 -2.40 34.71 7.37
N VAL A 111 -1.40 34.81 6.49
CA VAL A 111 -0.01 35.10 6.88
C VAL A 111 0.08 36.43 7.57
N LYS A 112 -0.60 37.51 7.06
CA LYS A 112 -0.61 38.82 7.67
C LYS A 112 -1.32 38.83 9.03
N GLN A 113 -2.43 38.12 9.16
CA GLN A 113 -3.17 37.99 10.42
C GLN A 113 -2.39 37.20 11.48
N ASN A 114 -1.62 36.22 11.05
CA ASN A 114 -0.84 35.35 11.95
C ASN A 114 0.51 35.91 12.39
N LYS A 115 0.86 37.13 11.95
CA LYS A 115 2.15 37.77 12.22
C LYS A 115 2.48 37.98 13.72
N GLN A 116 1.49 37.98 14.58
CA GLN A 116 1.63 38.13 16.03
C GLN A 116 1.33 36.87 16.84
N ARG A 117 1.12 35.72 16.17
CA ARG A 117 0.79 34.46 16.85
C ARG A 117 2.02 33.57 16.97
N LEU A 118 2.05 32.76 18.07
CA LEU A 118 3.11 31.81 18.42
C LEU A 118 3.16 30.58 17.51
N VAL A 119 2.12 30.34 16.71
CA VAL A 119 2.02 29.14 15.86
C VAL A 119 2.46 29.50 14.45
N ASN A 120 3.42 28.74 13.94
CA ASN A 120 3.85 28.84 12.55
C ASN A 120 2.78 28.20 11.64
N LEU A 121 1.94 29.04 11.00
CA LEU A 121 0.85 28.59 10.14
C LEU A 121 1.35 27.68 9.01
N VAL A 122 2.48 28.01 8.43
CA VAL A 122 3.07 27.28 7.31
C VAL A 122 3.49 25.88 7.74
N GLU A 123 4.19 25.76 8.86
CA GLU A 123 4.61 24.49 9.44
C GLU A 123 3.42 23.58 9.78
N THR A 124 2.37 24.18 10.36
CA THR A 124 1.14 23.43 10.65
C THR A 124 0.46 22.91 9.37
N ARG A 125 0.46 23.70 8.28
CA ARG A 125 -0.08 23.28 6.99
C ARG A 125 0.75 22.18 6.32
N ILE A 126 2.09 22.21 6.47
CA ILE A 126 2.98 21.16 6.01
C ILE A 126 2.66 19.84 6.74
N LYS A 127 2.64 19.87 8.08
CA LYS A 127 2.29 18.69 8.88
C LYS A 127 0.90 18.14 8.52
N GLN A 128 -0.07 18.99 8.27
CA GLN A 128 -1.40 18.56 7.87
C GLN A 128 -1.40 17.86 6.50
N ALA A 129 -0.64 18.38 5.54
CA ALA A 129 -0.48 17.75 4.23
C ALA A 129 0.28 16.41 4.31
N GLU A 130 1.29 16.35 5.16
CA GLU A 130 2.09 15.16 5.45
C GLU A 130 1.22 14.03 6.04
N MET A 131 0.45 14.33 7.10
CA MET A 131 -0.50 13.38 7.67
C MET A 131 -1.56 12.93 6.66
N GLY A 132 -2.03 13.85 5.80
CA GLY A 132 -2.96 13.53 4.72
C GLY A 132 -2.38 12.61 3.66
N LEU A 133 -1.11 12.82 3.28
CA LEU A 133 -0.39 11.92 2.37
C LEU A 133 -0.17 10.53 2.97
N GLN A 134 0.23 10.48 4.24
CA GLN A 134 0.43 9.23 4.96
C GLN A 134 -0.85 8.38 4.98
N GLU A 135 -1.97 8.97 5.36
CA GLU A 135 -3.26 8.29 5.40
C GLU A 135 -3.71 7.85 4.00
N PHE A 136 -3.61 8.75 3.01
CA PHE A 136 -3.95 8.46 1.62
C PHE A 136 -3.09 7.34 1.03
N PHE A 137 -1.78 7.36 1.29
CA PHE A 137 -0.85 6.36 0.78
C PHE A 137 -1.11 4.98 1.39
N SER A 138 -1.27 4.90 2.72
CA SER A 138 -1.61 3.67 3.42
C SER A 138 -2.92 3.06 2.91
N GLN A 139 -3.93 3.91 2.68
CA GLN A 139 -5.21 3.48 2.14
C GLN A 139 -5.11 3.04 0.68
N SER A 140 -4.34 3.77 -0.15
CA SER A 140 -4.15 3.45 -1.56
C SER A 140 -3.44 2.13 -1.77
N LEU A 141 -2.49 1.78 -0.92
CA LEU A 141 -1.79 0.49 -0.98
C LEU A 141 -2.73 -0.70 -0.73
N MET A 142 -3.70 -0.56 0.16
CA MET A 142 -4.64 -1.66 0.48
C MET A 142 -5.85 -1.69 -0.47
N TRP A 143 -6.39 -0.53 -0.82
CA TRP A 143 -7.71 -0.40 -1.47
C TRP A 143 -7.69 0.20 -2.86
N GLY A 144 -6.66 0.97 -3.24
CA GLY A 144 -6.68 1.84 -4.40
C GLY A 144 -7.39 3.17 -4.13
N SER A 145 -7.78 3.88 -5.20
CA SER A 145 -8.31 5.24 -5.11
C SER A 145 -9.60 5.33 -4.33
N VAL A 146 -9.52 6.07 -3.26
CA VAL A 146 -10.71 6.66 -2.65
C VAL A 146 -10.94 8.00 -3.34
N ASN A 147 -12.00 8.09 -4.11
CA ASN A 147 -12.39 9.35 -4.74
C ASN A 147 -12.80 10.34 -3.64
N GLN A 148 -11.92 11.25 -3.27
CA GLN A 148 -12.21 12.32 -2.30
C GLN A 148 -13.11 13.43 -2.86
N SER A 149 -13.85 13.17 -3.92
CA SER A 149 -14.83 14.11 -4.43
C SER A 149 -16.04 14.18 -3.50
N GLY A 150 -15.98 15.05 -2.52
CA GLY A 150 -17.12 15.42 -1.70
C GLY A 150 -17.22 14.80 -0.31
N GLY A 151 -16.14 14.29 0.27
CA GLY A 151 -16.12 13.88 1.70
C GLY A 151 -16.91 12.63 2.05
N SER A 152 -17.39 11.89 1.08
CA SER A 152 -18.06 10.61 1.26
C SER A 152 -17.19 9.47 0.70
N LEU A 153 -16.70 8.61 1.57
CA LEU A 153 -15.96 7.39 1.22
C LEU A 153 -16.90 6.29 0.70
N THR A 154 -17.91 6.64 -0.07
CA THR A 154 -18.97 5.72 -0.50
C THR A 154 -18.78 5.16 -1.90
N THR A 155 -17.68 5.44 -2.57
CA THR A 155 -17.42 4.82 -3.86
C THR A 155 -16.77 3.47 -3.68
N PRO A 156 -17.39 2.43 -4.23
CA PRO A 156 -16.76 1.12 -4.29
C PRO A 156 -15.44 1.22 -5.06
N TYR A 157 -14.51 0.39 -4.68
CA TYR A 157 -13.26 0.13 -5.37
C TYR A 157 -13.43 0.22 -6.89
N VAL A 158 -12.77 1.18 -7.50
CA VAL A 158 -12.69 1.27 -8.96
C VAL A 158 -11.35 0.67 -9.35
N SER A 159 -11.41 -0.49 -9.99
CA SER A 159 -10.21 -1.17 -10.48
C SER A 159 -9.31 -0.21 -11.27
N PRO A 160 -8.02 -0.11 -10.96
CA PRO A 160 -7.06 0.66 -11.74
C PRO A 160 -7.00 0.25 -13.22
N VAL A 161 -7.34 -1.00 -13.51
CA VAL A 161 -7.42 -1.54 -14.88
C VAL A 161 -8.40 -0.76 -15.75
N ASN A 162 -9.38 -0.11 -15.16
CA ASN A 162 -10.38 0.69 -15.90
C ASN A 162 -10.07 2.20 -15.94
N GLY A 163 -8.80 2.58 -15.85
CA GLY A 163 -8.37 3.96 -16.02
C GLY A 163 -8.35 4.80 -14.73
N SER A 164 -8.39 4.18 -13.56
CA SER A 164 -8.11 4.86 -12.30
C SER A 164 -6.67 5.38 -12.27
N SER A 165 -6.47 6.55 -11.67
CA SER A 165 -5.14 7.16 -11.45
C SER A 165 -4.46 6.69 -10.16
N SER A 166 -5.06 5.76 -9.41
CA SER A 166 -4.53 5.29 -8.14
C SER A 166 -3.44 4.24 -8.30
N ILE A 167 -2.63 4.09 -7.24
CA ILE A 167 -1.68 2.99 -7.08
C ILE A 167 -2.43 1.66 -7.15
N GLU A 168 -1.82 0.64 -7.74
CA GLU A 168 -2.41 -0.70 -7.78
C GLU A 168 -2.43 -1.32 -6.38
N PRO A 169 -3.62 -1.58 -5.82
CA PRO A 169 -3.73 -2.00 -4.42
C PRO A 169 -3.45 -3.49 -4.23
N ILE A 170 -3.08 -3.84 -3.02
CA ILE A 170 -2.90 -5.24 -2.60
C ILE A 170 -4.18 -6.05 -2.85
N SER A 171 -5.35 -5.46 -2.62
CA SER A 171 -6.65 -6.12 -2.83
C SER A 171 -6.92 -6.51 -4.28
N GLU A 172 -6.29 -5.86 -5.25
CA GLU A 172 -6.35 -6.25 -6.67
C GLU A 172 -5.26 -7.22 -7.05
N LEU A 173 -4.03 -6.97 -6.59
CA LEU A 173 -2.91 -7.87 -6.80
C LEU A 173 -3.17 -9.24 -6.16
N ILE A 174 -3.91 -9.28 -5.04
CA ILE A 174 -4.39 -10.49 -4.37
C ILE A 174 -5.92 -10.50 -4.43
N SER A 175 -6.46 -10.80 -5.59
CA SER A 175 -7.90 -10.74 -5.84
C SER A 175 -8.67 -11.86 -5.13
N TYR A 176 -9.83 -11.53 -4.57
CA TYR A 176 -10.77 -12.51 -4.03
C TYR A 176 -11.48 -13.32 -5.14
N THR A 177 -11.50 -12.80 -6.36
CA THR A 177 -12.05 -13.47 -7.54
C THR A 177 -10.98 -13.67 -8.63
N PRO A 178 -9.96 -14.52 -8.40
CA PRO A 178 -8.83 -14.67 -9.32
C PRO A 178 -9.20 -15.31 -10.66
N THR A 179 -10.39 -15.90 -10.78
CA THR A 179 -10.91 -16.49 -12.03
C THR A 179 -11.69 -15.50 -12.88
N ALA A 180 -11.96 -14.30 -12.37
CA ALA A 180 -12.68 -13.27 -13.14
C ALA A 180 -11.83 -12.80 -14.34
N SER A 181 -12.50 -12.40 -15.42
CA SER A 181 -11.85 -11.87 -16.63
C SER A 181 -11.39 -10.42 -16.40
N VAL A 182 -10.37 -10.28 -15.53
CA VAL A 182 -9.71 -9.00 -15.22
C VAL A 182 -8.23 -9.16 -15.53
N SER A 183 -7.62 -8.12 -16.07
CA SER A 183 -6.18 -8.08 -16.35
C SER A 183 -5.45 -7.38 -15.21
N VAL A 184 -4.46 -8.05 -14.64
CA VAL A 184 -3.56 -7.52 -13.63
C VAL A 184 -2.15 -7.57 -14.17
N GLY A 185 -1.44 -6.43 -14.18
CA GLY A 185 -0.15 -6.34 -14.84
C GLY A 185 -0.22 -6.64 -16.34
N ASN A 186 -1.30 -6.25 -17.01
CA ASN A 186 -1.61 -6.55 -18.42
C ASN A 186 -1.78 -8.05 -18.76
N ILE A 187 -1.87 -8.93 -17.77
CA ILE A 187 -2.09 -10.36 -17.94
C ILE A 187 -3.49 -10.72 -17.47
N ASN A 188 -4.31 -11.31 -18.36
CA ASN A 188 -5.66 -11.72 -18.00
C ASN A 188 -5.61 -12.96 -17.09
N GLN A 189 -6.12 -12.79 -15.86
CA GLN A 189 -6.07 -13.83 -14.84
C GLN A 189 -7.01 -15.02 -15.12
N SER A 190 -8.06 -14.85 -15.92
CA SER A 190 -8.98 -15.96 -16.25
C SER A 190 -8.37 -16.95 -17.22
N THR A 191 -7.54 -16.49 -18.16
CA THR A 191 -6.85 -17.32 -19.15
C THR A 191 -5.51 -17.85 -18.63
N SER A 192 -4.82 -17.07 -17.80
CA SER A 192 -3.49 -17.39 -17.26
C SER A 192 -3.61 -17.94 -15.84
N THR A 193 -3.93 -19.22 -15.71
CA THR A 193 -4.11 -19.87 -14.40
C THR A 193 -2.85 -19.84 -13.52
N TRP A 194 -1.69 -19.74 -14.14
CA TRP A 194 -0.40 -19.59 -13.45
C TRP A 194 -0.23 -18.20 -12.80
N TRP A 195 -1.05 -17.22 -13.20
CA TRP A 195 -1.03 -15.85 -12.64
C TRP A 195 -2.07 -15.63 -11.53
N GLN A 196 -2.89 -16.64 -11.22
CA GLN A 196 -3.91 -16.54 -10.19
C GLN A 196 -3.32 -16.67 -8.79
N ASN A 197 -3.74 -15.79 -7.88
CA ASN A 197 -3.49 -15.95 -6.44
C ASN A 197 -4.38 -17.06 -5.85
N LYS A 198 -4.09 -17.48 -4.61
CA LYS A 198 -4.89 -18.46 -3.88
C LYS A 198 -6.03 -17.77 -3.13
N VAL A 199 -7.16 -18.44 -3.06
CA VAL A 199 -8.36 -17.92 -2.37
C VAL A 199 -8.97 -19.02 -1.52
N GLU A 200 -9.33 -18.68 -0.31
CA GLU A 200 -10.18 -19.47 0.56
C GLU A 200 -11.43 -18.65 0.91
N THR A 201 -12.57 -19.29 0.84
CA THR A 201 -13.85 -18.69 1.23
C THR A 201 -14.32 -19.38 2.49
N SER A 202 -14.36 -18.66 3.61
CA SER A 202 -14.72 -19.27 4.89
C SER A 202 -16.13 -19.85 4.87
N ALA A 203 -16.21 -21.08 5.32
CA ALA A 203 -17.44 -21.80 5.63
C ALA A 203 -17.43 -22.29 7.08
N ALA A 204 -16.48 -21.84 7.90
CA ALA A 204 -16.30 -22.26 9.28
C ALA A 204 -17.53 -21.92 10.13
N ALA A 205 -18.04 -22.91 10.83
CA ALA A 205 -19.10 -22.73 11.82
C ALA A 205 -18.56 -22.58 13.25
N GLY A 206 -17.30 -22.97 13.50
CA GLY A 206 -16.65 -22.92 14.80
C GLY A 206 -15.16 -22.62 14.71
N TYR A 207 -14.54 -22.37 15.85
CA TYR A 207 -13.13 -21.96 15.95
C TYR A 207 -12.16 -23.01 15.40
N ASP A 208 -12.45 -24.31 15.58
CA ASP A 208 -11.59 -25.37 15.08
C ASP A 208 -11.56 -25.44 13.55
N ALA A 209 -12.73 -25.30 12.93
CA ALA A 209 -12.84 -25.23 11.47
C ALA A 209 -12.16 -23.99 10.93
N PHE A 210 -12.31 -22.86 11.61
CA PHE A 210 -11.64 -21.62 11.23
C PHE A 210 -10.11 -21.74 11.26
N LEU A 211 -9.53 -22.31 12.32
CA LEU A 211 -8.09 -22.53 12.39
C LEU A 211 -7.58 -23.48 11.29
N LEU A 212 -8.40 -24.49 10.93
CA LEU A 212 -8.07 -25.39 9.83
C LEU A 212 -8.07 -24.66 8.48
N GLU A 213 -9.02 -23.74 8.24
CA GLU A 213 -9.05 -22.91 7.03
C GLU A 213 -7.85 -21.95 6.97
N VAL A 214 -7.46 -21.34 8.11
CA VAL A 214 -6.25 -20.51 8.22
C VAL A 214 -5.00 -21.33 7.85
N ASP A 215 -4.89 -22.54 8.41
CA ASP A 215 -3.80 -23.48 8.08
C ASP A 215 -3.76 -23.88 6.60
N HIS A 216 -4.92 -24.20 6.06
CA HIS A 216 -5.08 -24.59 4.65
C HIS A 216 -4.66 -23.47 3.72
N THR A 217 -5.13 -22.24 3.97
CA THR A 217 -4.79 -21.05 3.17
C THR A 217 -3.30 -20.76 3.21
N PHE A 218 -2.70 -20.81 4.40
CA PHE A 218 -1.26 -20.62 4.56
C PHE A 218 -0.47 -21.65 3.76
N ASN A 219 -0.85 -22.93 3.88
CA ASN A 219 -0.17 -24.01 3.18
C ASN A 219 -0.37 -23.92 1.67
N MET A 220 -1.54 -23.54 1.17
CA MET A 220 -1.76 -23.29 -0.28
C MET A 220 -0.83 -22.21 -0.84
N ALA A 221 -0.62 -21.12 -0.10
CA ALA A 221 0.32 -20.07 -0.51
C ALA A 221 1.79 -20.53 -0.42
N ALA A 222 2.11 -21.43 0.49
CA ALA A 222 3.46 -21.95 0.67
C ALA A 222 3.85 -23.05 -0.35
N LEU A 223 2.89 -23.67 -1.06
CA LEU A 223 3.14 -24.76 -1.99
C LEU A 223 4.11 -24.38 -3.12
N GLY A 224 5.10 -25.24 -3.37
CA GLY A 224 6.10 -25.08 -4.43
C GLY A 224 7.29 -24.20 -4.00
N THR A 225 8.19 -23.95 -4.95
CA THR A 225 9.38 -23.11 -4.73
C THR A 225 8.99 -21.65 -4.56
N GLY A 226 9.72 -20.88 -3.76
CA GLY A 226 9.52 -19.45 -3.59
C GLY A 226 9.10 -18.99 -2.18
N GLY A 227 9.23 -19.87 -1.19
CA GLY A 227 9.05 -19.49 0.22
C GLY A 227 7.60 -19.48 0.70
N LYS A 228 7.44 -19.13 1.96
CA LYS A 228 6.16 -19.07 2.68
C LYS A 228 5.70 -17.61 2.80
N PRO A 229 4.41 -17.35 3.03
CA PRO A 229 3.96 -16.03 3.49
C PRO A 229 4.71 -15.63 4.77
N LYS A 230 5.11 -14.37 4.85
CA LYS A 230 5.82 -13.81 6.02
C LYS A 230 5.02 -12.75 6.74
N LEU A 231 3.98 -12.24 6.10
CA LEU A 231 3.07 -11.24 6.66
C LEU A 231 1.63 -11.70 6.44
N ILE A 232 0.82 -11.62 7.48
CA ILE A 232 -0.62 -11.84 7.40
C ILE A 232 -1.28 -10.56 7.90
N LEU A 233 -1.96 -9.87 7.00
CA LEU A 233 -2.76 -8.70 7.35
C LEU A 233 -4.20 -9.12 7.54
N ALA A 234 -4.77 -8.78 8.67
CA ALA A 234 -6.15 -9.10 9.01
C ALA A 234 -6.92 -7.85 9.39
N ASP A 235 -8.20 -7.85 9.09
CA ASP A 235 -9.11 -6.88 9.66
C ASP A 235 -9.38 -7.18 11.16
N GLN A 236 -10.01 -6.24 11.84
CA GLN A 236 -10.29 -6.35 13.27
C GLN A 236 -11.04 -7.66 13.62
N VAL A 237 -12.05 -8.02 12.82
CA VAL A 237 -12.90 -9.20 13.09
C VAL A 237 -12.08 -10.48 13.03
N SER A 238 -11.32 -10.64 11.98
CA SER A 238 -10.49 -11.82 11.75
C SER A 238 -9.36 -11.93 12.76
N TYR A 239 -8.76 -10.80 13.15
CA TYR A 239 -7.72 -10.76 14.17
C TYR A 239 -8.26 -11.19 15.54
N GLU A 240 -9.37 -10.62 15.99
CA GLU A 240 -10.02 -10.98 17.25
C GLU A 240 -10.41 -12.46 17.29
N LEU A 241 -10.98 -12.98 16.19
CA LEU A 241 -11.36 -14.40 16.09
C LEU A 241 -10.15 -15.33 16.15
N PHE A 242 -9.07 -14.95 15.46
CA PHE A 242 -7.85 -15.74 15.46
C PHE A 242 -7.21 -15.81 16.85
N VAL A 243 -7.07 -14.68 17.52
CA VAL A 243 -6.55 -14.60 18.88
C VAL A 243 -7.44 -15.41 19.84
N HIS A 244 -8.76 -15.27 19.73
CA HIS A 244 -9.71 -16.04 20.55
C HIS A 244 -9.61 -17.56 20.32
N ALA A 245 -9.47 -17.98 19.06
CA ALA A 245 -9.34 -19.39 18.70
C ALA A 245 -8.03 -19.99 19.24
N LEU A 246 -6.94 -19.22 19.21
CA LEU A 246 -5.66 -19.64 19.78
C LEU A 246 -5.72 -19.78 21.29
N TYR A 247 -6.35 -18.84 22.02
CA TYR A 247 -6.49 -18.91 23.47
C TYR A 247 -7.22 -20.16 23.96
N GLN A 248 -8.19 -20.65 23.21
CA GLN A 248 -8.93 -21.86 23.58
C GLN A 248 -8.07 -23.13 23.47
N LYS A 249 -7.18 -23.20 22.46
CA LYS A 249 -6.33 -24.38 22.23
C LYS A 249 -5.01 -24.35 22.98
N TYR A 250 -4.41 -23.19 23.12
CA TYR A 250 -3.08 -23.01 23.69
C TYR A 250 -3.11 -22.47 25.11
N ARG A 251 -4.05 -22.91 25.92
CA ARG A 251 -4.19 -22.50 27.33
C ARG A 251 -2.90 -22.63 28.17
N TYR A 252 -1.92 -23.36 27.67
CA TYR A 252 -0.62 -23.62 28.32
C TYR A 252 0.61 -23.27 27.46
N THR A 253 0.43 -22.78 26.25
CA THR A 253 1.54 -22.38 25.39
C THR A 253 1.52 -20.86 25.25
N GLN A 254 2.65 -20.21 25.50
CA GLN A 254 2.75 -18.77 25.28
C GLN A 254 2.48 -18.46 23.82
N VAL A 255 1.56 -17.51 23.57
CA VAL A 255 1.42 -16.89 22.27
C VAL A 255 2.75 -16.22 21.96
N GLN A 256 3.41 -16.65 20.90
CA GLN A 256 4.68 -16.09 20.52
C GLN A 256 4.45 -14.71 19.91
N VAL A 257 5.01 -13.69 20.55
CA VAL A 257 5.01 -12.31 20.10
C VAL A 257 6.45 -11.95 19.79
N ASP A 258 6.67 -11.31 18.64
CA ASP A 258 7.97 -10.75 18.30
C ASP A 258 8.02 -9.31 18.80
N GLU A 259 8.74 -9.09 19.89
CA GLU A 259 8.92 -7.76 20.51
C GLU A 259 9.79 -6.81 19.67
N SER A 260 10.52 -7.36 18.70
CA SER A 260 11.34 -6.54 17.79
C SER A 260 10.53 -5.92 16.66
N TYR A 261 9.31 -6.43 16.43
CA TYR A 261 8.42 -5.94 15.39
C TYR A 261 7.59 -4.75 15.89
N PRO A 262 7.53 -3.62 15.16
CA PRO A 262 6.95 -2.37 15.67
C PRO A 262 5.42 -2.39 15.81
N PHE A 263 4.75 -3.41 15.28
CA PHE A 263 3.30 -3.54 15.37
C PHE A 263 2.89 -4.61 16.39
N GLU A 264 1.70 -4.46 16.97
CA GLU A 264 1.09 -5.54 17.75
C GLU A 264 0.90 -6.75 16.85
N ASN A 265 1.54 -7.86 17.18
CA ASN A 265 1.59 -9.03 16.33
C ASN A 265 1.49 -10.33 17.12
N VAL A 266 1.08 -11.38 16.41
CA VAL A 266 1.16 -12.77 16.85
C VAL A 266 1.96 -13.51 15.79
N VAL A 267 3.01 -14.22 16.18
CA VAL A 267 3.79 -15.01 15.23
C VAL A 267 3.10 -16.34 14.95
N TYR A 268 2.74 -16.56 13.69
CA TYR A 268 2.12 -17.79 13.23
C TYR A 268 2.94 -18.42 12.09
N LYS A 269 3.52 -19.61 12.33
CA LYS A 269 4.37 -20.31 11.35
C LYS A 269 5.48 -19.46 10.73
N GLU A 270 6.12 -18.60 11.54
CA GLU A 270 7.16 -17.65 11.11
C GLU A 270 6.61 -16.43 10.34
N ALA A 271 5.29 -16.24 10.26
CA ALA A 271 4.66 -15.05 9.70
C ALA A 271 4.14 -14.14 10.81
N HIS A 272 4.33 -12.83 10.63
CA HIS A 272 3.75 -11.82 11.52
C HIS A 272 2.27 -11.67 11.19
N PHE A 273 1.42 -11.93 12.15
CA PHE A 273 -0.01 -11.74 12.03
C PHE A 273 -0.37 -10.39 12.67
N VAL A 274 -0.77 -9.44 11.86
CA VAL A 274 -0.97 -8.04 12.24
C VAL A 274 -2.38 -7.59 11.89
N MET A 275 -2.97 -6.82 12.78
CA MET A 275 -4.22 -6.12 12.50
C MET A 275 -3.91 -4.82 11.72
N ASP A 276 -4.62 -4.60 10.62
CA ASP A 276 -4.58 -3.36 9.86
C ASP A 276 -6.02 -2.88 9.59
N ASP A 277 -6.30 -1.63 9.96
CA ASP A 277 -7.62 -1.00 9.84
C ASP A 277 -8.01 -0.69 8.38
N LYS A 278 -7.06 -0.77 7.47
CA LYS A 278 -7.26 -0.56 6.02
C LYS A 278 -7.57 -1.84 5.26
N VAL A 279 -7.53 -3.00 5.92
CA VAL A 279 -7.88 -4.28 5.26
C VAL A 279 -9.36 -4.28 4.87
N PRO A 280 -9.69 -4.48 3.57
CA PRO A 280 -11.06 -4.48 3.12
C PRO A 280 -11.84 -5.70 3.60
N ASP A 281 -13.10 -5.51 3.94
CA ASP A 281 -14.05 -6.60 4.08
C ASP A 281 -14.38 -7.16 2.69
N VAL A 282 -13.94 -8.39 2.42
CA VAL A 282 -14.12 -9.05 1.13
C VAL A 282 -15.18 -10.13 1.23
N TYR A 283 -16.29 -9.89 0.56
CA TYR A 283 -17.40 -10.83 0.46
C TYR A 283 -17.71 -11.15 -1.00
N SER A 284 -18.04 -12.42 -1.27
CA SER A 284 -18.35 -12.91 -2.62
C SER A 284 -19.49 -12.13 -3.28
N GLY A 285 -19.19 -11.43 -4.37
CA GLY A 285 -20.16 -10.75 -5.22
C GLY A 285 -20.52 -9.32 -4.79
N VAL A 286 -19.97 -8.83 -3.69
CA VAL A 286 -20.15 -7.44 -3.27
C VAL A 286 -18.78 -6.75 -3.36
N ALA A 287 -18.74 -5.59 -4.01
CA ALA A 287 -17.55 -4.74 -3.94
C ALA A 287 -17.27 -4.40 -2.47
N PRO A 288 -16.00 -4.46 -2.03
CA PRO A 288 -15.67 -4.13 -0.66
C PRO A 288 -16.15 -2.71 -0.35
N THR A 289 -16.98 -2.58 0.66
CA THR A 289 -17.50 -1.29 1.11
C THR A 289 -16.77 -0.89 2.37
N LEU A 290 -15.80 0.03 2.26
CA LEU A 290 -15.38 0.80 3.42
C LEU A 290 -16.49 1.79 3.77
N THR A 291 -17.17 1.52 4.85
CA THR A 291 -17.95 2.56 5.49
C THR A 291 -16.99 3.37 6.35
N ALA A 292 -16.26 4.29 5.71
CA ALA A 292 -15.37 5.19 6.42
C ALA A 292 -16.17 6.04 7.41
N GLY A 293 -15.69 6.10 8.62
CA GLY A 293 -16.28 6.90 9.69
C GLY A 293 -17.33 6.18 10.52
N ALA A 294 -17.66 4.93 10.24
CA ALA A 294 -18.39 4.11 11.18
C ALA A 294 -17.42 3.56 12.22
N GLY A 295 -16.94 4.40 13.11
CA GLY A 295 -16.40 3.97 14.39
C GLY A 295 -17.45 3.24 15.25
N ASN A 296 -18.47 2.74 14.59
CA ASN A 296 -19.55 1.95 15.15
C ASN A 296 -19.87 0.81 14.17
N SER A 297 -18.99 -0.15 14.15
CA SER A 297 -19.01 -1.31 13.27
C SER A 297 -20.05 -2.37 13.68
N SER A 298 -21.29 -1.97 13.90
CA SER A 298 -22.38 -2.94 13.95
C SER A 298 -22.67 -3.59 12.59
N SER A 299 -21.93 -3.20 11.55
CA SER A 299 -22.11 -3.65 10.16
C SER A 299 -20.99 -4.54 9.63
N LEU A 300 -19.90 -4.78 10.37
CA LEU A 300 -18.88 -5.75 9.96
C LEU A 300 -19.42 -7.16 10.16
N THR A 301 -20.04 -7.71 9.13
CA THR A 301 -20.62 -9.06 9.16
C THR A 301 -19.57 -10.11 8.86
N TYR A 302 -18.59 -9.76 8.04
CA TYR A 302 -17.53 -10.64 7.59
C TYR A 302 -16.17 -9.97 7.72
N GLY A 303 -15.15 -10.79 7.93
CA GLY A 303 -13.76 -10.38 7.95
C GLY A 303 -12.95 -10.99 6.80
N SER A 304 -11.75 -10.50 6.62
CA SER A 304 -10.80 -11.00 5.62
C SER A 304 -9.36 -10.96 6.11
N MET A 305 -8.54 -11.84 5.55
CA MET A 305 -7.11 -11.94 5.81
C MET A 305 -6.34 -12.05 4.49
N TYR A 306 -5.24 -11.32 4.40
CA TYR A 306 -4.31 -11.39 3.28
C TYR A 306 -3.00 -12.04 3.73
N TYR A 307 -2.63 -13.12 3.07
CA TYR A 307 -1.37 -13.83 3.29
C TYR A 307 -0.38 -13.36 2.26
N ILE A 308 0.61 -12.61 2.71
CA ILE A 308 1.53 -11.88 1.85
C ILE A 308 2.93 -12.45 1.98
N ASN A 309 3.53 -12.77 0.84
CA ASN A 309 4.96 -12.95 0.75
C ASN A 309 5.58 -11.68 0.17
N PRO A 310 6.18 -10.82 1.01
CA PRO A 310 6.68 -9.52 0.57
C PRO A 310 7.78 -9.62 -0.48
N GLU A 311 8.55 -10.72 -0.53
CA GLU A 311 9.67 -10.91 -1.46
C GLU A 311 9.26 -10.80 -2.94
N PHE A 312 7.98 -11.02 -3.25
CA PHE A 312 7.44 -10.92 -4.61
C PHE A 312 6.74 -9.58 -4.89
N PHE A 313 6.76 -8.67 -3.96
CA PHE A 313 6.27 -7.31 -4.15
C PHE A 313 7.45 -6.36 -4.32
N GLN A 314 7.27 -5.36 -5.18
CA GLN A 314 8.19 -4.23 -5.30
C GLN A 314 7.37 -2.96 -5.44
N LEU A 315 7.68 -1.98 -4.63
CA LEU A 315 7.15 -0.64 -4.75
C LEU A 315 8.17 0.18 -5.52
N ILE A 316 7.86 0.49 -6.77
CA ILE A 316 8.76 1.19 -7.68
C ILE A 316 8.32 2.65 -7.77
N TYR A 317 9.25 3.56 -7.54
CA TYR A 317 9.03 4.99 -7.63
C TYR A 317 10.00 5.65 -8.61
N GLU A 318 9.60 6.80 -9.12
CA GLU A 318 10.43 7.60 -10.01
C GLU A 318 11.42 8.41 -9.19
N GLU A 319 12.70 8.44 -9.62
CA GLU A 319 13.84 8.95 -8.84
C GLU A 319 13.68 10.41 -8.41
N ASP A 320 13.08 11.25 -9.27
CA ASP A 320 12.87 12.69 -9.02
C ASP A 320 11.51 13.00 -8.37
N SER A 321 10.66 12.00 -8.10
CA SER A 321 9.27 12.18 -7.64
C SER A 321 8.92 11.38 -6.40
N ASP A 322 9.87 11.22 -5.47
CA ASP A 322 9.66 10.52 -4.21
C ASP A 322 9.35 11.50 -3.08
N PHE A 323 8.06 11.80 -2.90
CA PHE A 323 7.55 12.79 -1.93
C PHE A 323 8.23 14.16 -2.04
N GLU A 324 8.49 14.59 -3.26
CA GLU A 324 9.08 15.89 -3.53
C GLU A 324 8.03 16.97 -3.84
N MET A 325 8.42 18.24 -3.60
CA MET A 325 7.61 19.36 -4.04
C MET A 325 7.73 19.56 -5.55
N LEU A 326 6.59 19.64 -6.22
CA LEU A 326 6.56 20.00 -7.64
C LEU A 326 7.20 21.39 -7.84
N LYS A 327 8.12 21.46 -8.76
CA LYS A 327 8.85 22.68 -9.14
C LYS A 327 8.24 23.27 -10.42
N ASP A 328 8.17 24.58 -10.47
CA ASP A 328 7.82 25.33 -11.69
C ASP A 328 9.03 25.35 -12.64
N ASP A 329 8.82 25.75 -13.91
CA ASP A 329 9.86 25.96 -14.91
C ASP A 329 10.97 26.90 -14.42
N ALA A 330 10.68 27.78 -13.47
CA ALA A 330 11.63 28.66 -12.80
C ALA A 330 12.29 28.03 -11.55
N GLY A 331 12.03 26.74 -11.25
CA GLY A 331 12.55 26.04 -10.08
C GLY A 331 11.91 26.41 -8.75
N LYS A 332 10.77 27.11 -8.76
CA LYS A 332 10.04 27.49 -7.54
C LYS A 332 9.08 26.36 -7.11
N THR A 333 9.04 26.08 -5.82
CA THR A 333 8.16 25.07 -5.21
C THR A 333 6.79 25.60 -4.82
N ILE A 334 6.63 26.94 -4.76
CA ILE A 334 5.40 27.58 -4.35
C ILE A 334 4.91 28.50 -5.47
N PHE A 335 3.70 28.28 -5.93
CA PHE A 335 3.07 29.01 -7.02
C PHE A 335 2.06 30.03 -6.50
N LYS A 336 1.93 31.12 -7.20
CA LYS A 336 0.82 32.05 -7.04
C LYS A 336 -0.17 31.83 -8.19
N PRO A 337 -1.39 31.38 -7.93
CA PRO A 337 -2.43 31.30 -8.96
C PRO A 337 -2.66 32.67 -9.62
N VAL A 338 -2.95 32.67 -10.92
CA VAL A 338 -3.08 33.92 -11.72
C VAL A 338 -4.18 34.84 -11.14
N ASN A 339 -5.25 34.28 -10.62
CA ASN A 339 -6.43 35.00 -10.13
C ASN A 339 -6.61 34.95 -8.60
N GLY A 340 -5.58 34.61 -7.83
CA GLY A 340 -5.70 34.46 -6.38
C GLY A 340 -4.58 35.12 -5.59
N ASP A 341 -4.87 35.54 -4.35
CA ASP A 341 -3.87 35.96 -3.36
C ASP A 341 -3.41 34.82 -2.47
N SER A 342 -3.55 33.59 -2.94
CA SER A 342 -3.08 32.38 -2.28
C SER A 342 -1.70 31.97 -2.80
N ARG A 343 -1.00 31.20 -1.99
CA ARG A 343 0.21 30.47 -2.35
C ARG A 343 -0.08 29.00 -2.25
N VAL A 344 0.30 28.23 -3.26
CA VAL A 344 0.03 26.80 -3.34
C VAL A 344 1.31 26.08 -3.68
N GLY A 345 1.61 25.04 -2.95
CA GLY A 345 2.65 24.07 -3.26
C GLY A 345 2.04 22.67 -3.30
N HIS A 346 2.61 21.77 -4.05
CA HIS A 346 2.17 20.37 -4.13
C HIS A 346 3.34 19.45 -3.78
N CYS A 347 3.16 18.60 -2.79
CA CYS A 347 4.03 17.49 -2.52
C CYS A 347 3.51 16.30 -3.34
N ALA A 348 4.32 15.73 -4.21
CA ALA A 348 3.94 14.66 -5.12
C ALA A 348 4.79 13.42 -4.93
N TRP A 349 4.20 12.28 -5.24
CA TRP A 349 4.85 10.99 -5.35
C TRP A 349 4.39 10.31 -6.65
N MET A 350 5.32 9.68 -7.36
CA MET A 350 5.04 8.95 -8.58
C MET A 350 5.64 7.56 -8.53
N GLY A 351 4.81 6.55 -8.71
CA GLY A 351 5.25 5.15 -8.67
C GLY A 351 4.09 4.18 -8.80
N ASN A 352 4.38 2.90 -8.62
CA ASN A 352 3.35 1.87 -8.54
C ASN A 352 3.82 0.64 -7.77
N LEU A 353 2.86 -0.12 -7.21
CA LEU A 353 3.11 -1.40 -6.59
C LEU A 353 3.05 -2.51 -7.65
N THR A 354 4.09 -3.33 -7.71
CA THR A 354 4.20 -4.44 -8.64
C THR A 354 4.27 -5.77 -7.91
N CYS A 355 3.75 -6.83 -8.52
CA CYS A 355 3.84 -8.18 -8.00
C CYS A 355 4.45 -9.10 -9.05
N GLN A 356 5.48 -9.86 -8.64
CA GLN A 356 6.18 -10.81 -9.53
C GLN A 356 5.59 -12.22 -9.49
N ASN A 357 4.99 -12.61 -8.36
CA ASN A 357 4.43 -13.95 -8.20
C ASN A 357 3.15 -13.93 -7.37
N ARG A 358 2.00 -13.89 -8.04
CA ARG A 358 0.70 -13.89 -7.38
C ARG A 358 0.33 -15.24 -6.76
N ARG A 359 0.87 -16.36 -7.26
CA ARG A 359 0.57 -17.71 -6.74
C ARG A 359 1.03 -17.92 -5.29
N LYS A 360 1.99 -17.09 -4.83
CA LYS A 360 2.52 -17.11 -3.46
C LYS A 360 1.76 -16.21 -2.51
N GLN A 361 0.71 -15.60 -3.02
CA GLN A 361 -0.18 -14.74 -2.27
C GLN A 361 -1.53 -15.45 -2.10
N ALA A 362 -2.18 -15.23 -0.97
CA ALA A 362 -3.51 -15.77 -0.74
C ALA A 362 -4.41 -14.77 -0.02
N VAL A 363 -5.71 -14.93 -0.22
CA VAL A 363 -6.73 -14.20 0.52
C VAL A 363 -7.74 -15.19 1.10
N HIS A 364 -8.06 -15.00 2.36
CA HIS A 364 -9.12 -15.72 3.07
C HIS A 364 -10.21 -14.71 3.39
N GLY A 365 -11.35 -14.87 2.77
CA GLY A 365 -12.46 -13.92 2.89
C GLY A 365 -13.73 -14.57 3.41
N LYS A 366 -14.76 -13.74 3.65
CA LYS A 366 -16.06 -14.16 4.17
C LYS A 366 -15.98 -14.82 5.55
N ILE A 367 -15.09 -14.38 6.39
CA ILE A 367 -14.94 -14.90 7.76
C ILE A 367 -16.08 -14.32 8.61
N ALA A 368 -17.00 -15.18 9.04
CA ALA A 368 -18.15 -14.73 9.81
C ALA A 368 -17.73 -14.29 11.23
N ARG A 369 -18.22 -13.14 11.66
CA ARG A 369 -17.94 -12.60 13.01
C ARG A 369 -18.49 -13.49 14.13
N THR A 370 -19.60 -14.16 13.86
CA THR A 370 -20.26 -15.04 14.83
C THR A 370 -19.89 -16.49 14.60
N LEU A 371 -18.70 -16.89 15.05
CA LEU A 371 -18.38 -18.30 15.18
C LEU A 371 -18.90 -18.81 16.51
N THR A 372 -19.63 -19.91 16.46
CA THR A 372 -20.10 -20.58 17.70
C THR A 372 -18.95 -21.40 18.26
N SER A 373 -18.74 -21.32 19.57
CA SER A 373 -17.91 -22.30 20.27
C SER A 373 -18.51 -23.71 20.04
N PRO A 374 -17.68 -24.74 19.84
CA PRO A 374 -18.16 -26.11 19.70
C PRO A 374 -18.91 -26.59 20.92
#